data_7e7f614987f41e22295be13ae7f778fb
#
_entry.id   7e7f614987f41e22295be13ae7f778fb
#
_cell.length_a   1.000
_cell.length_b   1.000
_cell.length_c   1.000
_cell.angle_alpha   90.00
_cell.angle_beta   90.00
_cell.angle_gamma   90.00
#
_symmetry.space_group_name_H-M   'P 1'
#
loop_
_entity.id
_entity.type
_entity.pdbx_description
1 polymer ?
#
loop_
_entity_poly.entity_id
_entity_poly.type
_entity_poly.pdbx_seq_one_letter_code
_entity_poly.pdbx_strand_id
1 'polypeptide(L)'
;MFSLKKSMGWRVWGVSALALGVLVAGCSKQASEPAASTGAATDQPVQGGTLVYLEQQAHTNLYPPAGGFYPNGGILNQITDKLTYQDPKTLEIQPWIAESWEVNPTATEYTFRLKKGVTFSDGSPLDAAAVAKNYDTYGLGNKELKLPVSEVINNYERSEVVDPLTVKFYFKKPSPGFLQGTSVIGSGLVSLATLARPFEELGDATKIIGSGHFVVTAETLGKELTLTARKDYAWGPAKHAHQGRARLDEIKLIVTPEDSVRIGALLSGQAGFIRQVQAYDEKRVLDQKFAIYAPSTRGVNNSVVFRPDNALVADVKVRKALLHATNTKEIVQTLFSTNYPQATSVIASTALGYVNLSTKLGYDEAKARQLLDEAGWKLNANGRREKDGKELVLAAYESLPQPQNKETLQLVAQQWAKVGVKLNVLAGDSGSRTVDSLDPEKTPVAPGMVGRADPDVIKSNYYPTNRNVLLQRVV
;
A
#
# COMPACT_ATOMS: atom_id res chain seq x y z
N MET A 1 -32.45 -56.13 8.44
CA MET A 1 -32.43 -57.46 9.12
C MET A 1 -31.60 -57.30 10.38
N PHE A 2 -32.27 -57.54 11.55
CA PHE A 2 -31.85 -57.60 12.94
C PHE A 2 -31.17 -56.32 13.55
N SER A 3 -31.77 -55.51 14.34
CA SER A 3 -32.67 -55.54 15.53
C SER A 3 -32.13 -56.30 16.74
N LEU A 4 -31.97 -55.52 17.86
CA LEU A 4 -32.33 -55.82 19.26
C LEU A 4 -31.50 -54.93 20.19
N LYS A 5 -31.97 -53.96 20.86
CA LYS A 5 -32.86 -53.71 22.02
C LYS A 5 -32.48 -54.47 23.29
N LYS A 6 -32.45 -53.69 24.38
CA LYS A 6 -32.76 -53.91 25.84
C LYS A 6 -31.50 -53.73 26.73
N SER A 7 -31.58 -53.22 27.91
CA SER A 7 -32.52 -52.42 28.74
C SER A 7 -31.95 -52.33 30.15
N MET A 8 -32.00 -51.11 30.72
CA MET A 8 -32.50 -50.81 32.08
C MET A 8 -32.01 -51.59 33.31
N GLY A 9 -31.52 -50.85 34.29
CA GLY A 9 -31.35 -51.36 35.66
C GLY A 9 -30.86 -50.32 36.66
N TRP A 10 -31.78 -49.62 37.24
CA TRP A 10 -31.63 -48.75 38.43
C TRP A 10 -31.25 -49.57 39.67
N ARG A 11 -30.32 -49.08 40.52
CA ARG A 11 -30.44 -49.24 41.97
C ARG A 11 -29.66 -48.16 42.71
N VAL A 12 -30.38 -47.45 43.55
CA VAL A 12 -29.95 -46.48 44.58
C VAL A 12 -29.67 -47.27 45.87
N TRP A 13 -28.77 -46.77 46.69
CA TRP A 13 -28.56 -46.87 48.15
C TRP A 13 -27.12 -46.38 48.41
N GLY A 14 -26.79 -45.45 49.24
CA GLY A 14 -27.37 -44.91 50.46
C GLY A 14 -26.26 -44.81 51.50
N VAL A 15 -25.82 -43.56 51.83
CA VAL A 15 -25.33 -43.05 53.16
C VAL A 15 -24.17 -43.79 53.85
N SER A 16 -23.07 -43.14 54.09
CA SER A 16 -22.61 -42.70 55.46
C SER A 16 -21.19 -42.05 55.39
N ALA A 17 -21.07 -40.98 56.15
CA ALA A 17 -19.89 -40.20 56.41
C ALA A 17 -18.91 -40.93 57.32
N LEU A 18 -17.62 -40.72 57.14
CA LEU A 18 -16.63 -40.59 58.22
C LEU A 18 -15.43 -39.80 57.76
N ALA A 19 -15.08 -38.79 58.51
CA ALA A 19 -13.92 -37.95 58.33
C ALA A 19 -12.66 -38.66 58.86
N LEU A 20 -11.57 -38.59 58.14
CA LEU A 20 -10.23 -38.68 58.71
C LEU A 20 -9.25 -37.85 57.86
N GLY A 21 -8.67 -36.85 58.50
CA GLY A 21 -7.67 -35.97 57.87
C GLY A 21 -6.33 -36.71 57.71
N VAL A 22 -5.71 -36.46 56.53
CA VAL A 22 -4.26 -36.65 56.37
C VAL A 22 -3.74 -35.45 55.61
N LEU A 23 -2.91 -34.67 56.33
CA LEU A 23 -2.07 -33.61 55.76
C LEU A 23 -1.03 -34.26 54.82
N VAL A 24 -1.11 -33.95 53.55
CA VAL A 24 0.01 -34.14 52.62
C VAL A 24 0.34 -32.78 52.02
N ALA A 25 1.47 -32.24 52.41
CA ALA A 25 2.08 -31.07 51.81
C ALA A 25 2.57 -31.43 50.41
N GLY A 26 1.81 -31.02 49.37
CA GLY A 26 2.23 -31.09 47.99
C GLY A 26 2.53 -29.69 47.47
N CYS A 27 3.78 -29.38 47.19
CA CYS A 27 4.19 -28.16 46.49
C CYS A 27 3.65 -28.19 45.05
N SER A 28 2.51 -27.59 44.84
CA SER A 28 2.07 -27.20 43.48
C SER A 28 2.66 -25.85 43.15
N LYS A 29 3.61 -25.81 42.18
CA LYS A 29 3.96 -24.57 41.49
C LYS A 29 2.73 -24.07 40.78
N GLN A 30 2.09 -23.08 41.37
CA GLN A 30 1.06 -22.30 40.76
C GLN A 30 1.76 -21.44 39.70
N ALA A 31 1.51 -21.73 38.41
CA ALA A 31 1.84 -20.83 37.33
C ALA A 31 1.04 -19.54 37.56
N SER A 32 1.73 -18.49 37.86
CA SER A 32 1.14 -17.14 37.95
C SER A 32 0.65 -16.76 36.54
N GLU A 33 -0.67 -16.75 36.35
CA GLU A 33 -1.27 -16.00 35.26
C GLU A 33 -0.79 -14.55 35.34
N PRO A 34 -0.39 -13.94 34.22
CA PRO A 34 -0.06 -12.52 34.25
C PRO A 34 -1.34 -11.74 34.59
N ALA A 35 -1.36 -11.12 35.74
CA ALA A 35 -2.41 -10.20 36.12
C ALA A 35 -2.54 -9.12 35.05
N ALA A 36 -3.69 -9.08 34.40
CA ALA A 36 -4.06 -7.96 33.55
C ALA A 36 -4.06 -6.71 34.44
N SER A 37 -3.05 -5.86 34.29
CA SER A 37 -3.01 -4.57 34.98
C SER A 37 -4.07 -3.67 34.35
N THR A 38 -5.21 -3.52 35.02
CA THR A 38 -6.18 -2.43 34.80
C THR A 38 -5.63 -1.11 35.36
N GLY A 39 -4.43 -0.74 34.94
CA GLY A 39 -3.93 0.61 35.14
C GLY A 39 -4.66 1.54 34.18
N ALA A 40 -5.28 2.60 34.66
CA ALA A 40 -5.74 3.68 33.82
C ALA A 40 -4.57 4.09 32.89
N ALA A 41 -4.81 4.06 31.58
CA ALA A 41 -3.80 4.43 30.60
C ALA A 41 -3.36 5.86 30.92
N THR A 42 -2.13 6.02 31.40
CA THR A 42 -1.52 7.34 31.50
C THR A 42 -1.28 7.82 30.09
N ASP A 43 -1.66 9.07 29.77
CA ASP A 43 -1.41 9.71 28.45
C ASP A 43 0.09 9.82 28.10
N GLN A 44 0.97 9.33 28.95
CA GLN A 44 2.41 9.36 28.75
C GLN A 44 2.88 8.13 27.94
N PRO A 45 3.61 8.36 26.84
CA PRO A 45 4.15 7.28 26.03
C PRO A 45 5.09 6.39 26.85
N VAL A 46 4.86 5.08 26.79
CA VAL A 46 5.70 4.08 27.48
C VAL A 46 6.84 3.64 26.57
N GLN A 47 8.02 3.41 27.16
CA GLN A 47 9.20 2.89 26.47
C GLN A 47 9.23 1.36 26.56
N GLY A 48 9.62 0.70 25.48
CA GLY A 48 9.81 -0.76 25.41
C GLY A 48 8.63 -1.51 24.81
N GLY A 49 8.78 -2.84 24.81
CA GLY A 49 7.77 -3.78 24.35
C GLY A 49 7.78 -4.09 22.84
N THR A 50 7.01 -5.11 22.49
CA THR A 50 6.85 -5.61 21.13
C THR A 50 5.46 -5.28 20.61
N LEU A 51 5.37 -4.67 19.42
CA LEU A 51 4.12 -4.51 18.69
C LEU A 51 3.91 -5.70 17.76
N VAL A 52 2.88 -6.50 17.98
CA VAL A 52 2.42 -7.50 17.01
C VAL A 52 1.55 -6.79 15.98
N TYR A 53 2.02 -6.79 14.75
CA TYR A 53 1.35 -6.17 13.60
C TYR A 53 0.95 -7.23 12.59
N LEU A 54 -0.35 -7.36 12.29
CA LEU A 54 -0.83 -8.29 11.27
C LEU A 54 -1.06 -7.57 9.94
N GLU A 55 -0.32 -8.03 8.92
CA GLU A 55 -0.41 -7.53 7.56
C GLU A 55 -1.20 -8.50 6.68
N GLN A 56 -1.97 -7.98 5.72
CA GLN A 56 -2.80 -8.78 4.83
C GLN A 56 -1.97 -9.65 3.87
N GLN A 57 -0.81 -9.17 3.45
CA GLN A 57 0.04 -9.88 2.51
C GLN A 57 1.52 -9.55 2.71
N ALA A 58 2.39 -10.44 2.26
CA ALA A 58 3.82 -10.24 2.33
C ALA A 58 4.30 -9.09 1.43
N HIS A 59 5.43 -8.50 1.81
CA HIS A 59 6.18 -7.64 0.91
C HIS A 59 6.74 -8.46 -0.27
N THR A 60 7.18 -7.77 -1.31
CA THR A 60 7.75 -8.40 -2.51
C THR A 60 9.24 -8.08 -2.67
N ASN A 61 9.59 -6.80 -2.75
CA ASN A 61 10.96 -6.34 -2.91
C ASN A 61 11.14 -5.00 -2.20
N LEU A 62 12.19 -4.85 -1.42
CA LEU A 62 12.45 -3.68 -0.60
C LEU A 62 13.52 -2.74 -1.20
N TYR A 63 13.86 -2.89 -2.48
CA TYR A 63 14.57 -1.84 -3.19
C TYR A 63 13.70 -0.58 -3.23
N PRO A 64 14.15 0.59 -2.71
CA PRO A 64 13.27 1.74 -2.50
C PRO A 64 12.45 2.17 -3.73
N PRO A 65 13.00 2.24 -4.97
CA PRO A 65 12.19 2.50 -6.16
C PRO A 65 11.05 1.49 -6.42
N ALA A 66 11.14 0.27 -5.89
CA ALA A 66 10.06 -0.72 -5.93
C ALA A 66 9.08 -0.59 -4.76
N GLY A 67 9.29 0.35 -3.85
CA GLY A 67 8.53 0.54 -2.61
C GLY A 67 7.11 1.08 -2.75
N GLY A 68 6.66 1.37 -3.98
CA GLY A 68 5.31 1.86 -4.24
C GLY A 68 4.19 0.86 -3.88
N PHE A 69 4.48 -0.42 -3.80
CA PHE A 69 3.58 -1.43 -3.28
C PHE A 69 3.46 -1.29 -1.76
N TYR A 70 2.23 -1.16 -1.22
CA TYR A 70 2.06 -0.71 0.16
C TYR A 70 2.65 -1.65 1.24
N PRO A 71 2.70 -3.00 1.13
CA PRO A 71 3.41 -3.83 2.11
C PRO A 71 4.90 -3.52 2.17
N ASN A 72 5.53 -3.25 1.02
CA ASN A 72 6.91 -2.80 0.96
C ASN A 72 7.09 -1.46 1.68
N GLY A 73 6.18 -0.52 1.42
CA GLY A 73 6.21 0.82 1.98
C GLY A 73 6.08 0.86 3.50
N GLY A 74 5.28 -0.02 4.07
CA GLY A 74 5.14 -0.17 5.52
C GLY A 74 6.46 -0.49 6.20
N ILE A 75 7.24 -1.40 5.62
CA ILE A 75 8.56 -1.81 6.11
C ILE A 75 9.60 -0.72 5.81
N LEU A 76 9.68 -0.27 4.56
CA LEU A 76 10.67 0.73 4.12
C LEU A 76 10.60 2.03 4.93
N ASN A 77 9.41 2.46 5.34
CA ASN A 77 9.26 3.63 6.20
C ASN A 77 9.87 3.48 7.59
N GLN A 78 10.05 2.25 8.07
CA GLN A 78 10.66 1.98 9.38
C GLN A 78 12.18 1.83 9.28
N ILE A 79 12.69 1.31 8.16
CA ILE A 79 14.10 0.96 8.01
C ILE A 79 14.91 1.95 7.18
N THR A 80 14.26 2.91 6.49
CA THR A 80 14.95 3.94 5.67
C THR A 80 14.48 5.33 5.99
N ASP A 81 15.41 6.29 6.02
CA ASP A 81 15.11 7.72 6.04
C ASP A 81 15.13 8.29 4.62
N LYS A 82 14.75 9.56 4.48
CA LYS A 82 14.69 10.29 3.22
C LYS A 82 15.39 11.64 3.35
N LEU A 83 15.77 12.25 2.24
CA LEU A 83 16.39 13.59 2.30
C LEU A 83 15.45 14.61 2.93
N THR A 84 14.17 14.56 2.57
CA THR A 84 13.17 15.49 3.08
C THR A 84 11.97 14.74 3.66
N TYR A 85 11.18 15.42 4.46
CA TYR A 85 9.93 14.96 5.02
C TYR A 85 8.78 15.80 4.45
N GLN A 86 7.70 15.16 4.02
CA GLN A 86 6.48 15.88 3.68
C GLN A 86 5.48 15.80 4.82
N ASP A 87 5.08 16.97 5.33
CA ASP A 87 4.05 17.06 6.36
C ASP A 87 2.72 16.49 5.82
N PRO A 88 2.13 15.50 6.49
CA PRO A 88 0.92 14.84 5.98
C PRO A 88 -0.33 15.72 6.03
N LYS A 89 -0.33 16.84 6.73
CA LYS A 89 -1.49 17.75 6.83
C LYS A 89 -1.36 18.93 5.88
N THR A 90 -0.19 19.58 5.90
CA THR A 90 0.06 20.81 5.12
C THR A 90 0.63 20.54 3.73
N LEU A 91 1.18 19.34 3.48
CA LEU A 91 1.94 18.95 2.29
C LEU A 91 3.25 19.73 2.11
N GLU A 92 3.65 20.50 3.10
CA GLU A 92 4.91 21.24 3.11
C GLU A 92 6.10 20.27 3.16
N ILE A 93 7.11 20.54 2.34
CA ILE A 93 8.39 19.81 2.39
C ILE A 93 9.26 20.40 3.47
N GLN A 94 9.75 19.55 4.36
CA GLN A 94 10.52 19.92 5.55
C GLN A 94 11.87 19.20 5.60
N PRO A 95 12.87 19.77 6.29
CA PRO A 95 14.15 19.11 6.50
C PRO A 95 14.04 17.76 7.23
N TRP A 96 14.86 16.79 6.78
CA TRP A 96 15.08 15.53 7.49
C TRP A 96 16.58 15.17 7.48
N ILE A 97 17.04 14.25 6.59
CA ILE A 97 18.48 13.96 6.41
C ILE A 97 19.19 15.14 5.75
N ALA A 98 18.52 15.84 4.85
CA ALA A 98 18.94 17.17 4.40
C ALA A 98 18.47 18.22 5.41
N GLU A 99 19.40 19.01 5.95
CA GLU A 99 19.09 20.14 6.84
C GLU A 99 18.60 21.37 6.05
N SER A 100 19.07 21.52 4.81
CA SER A 100 18.68 22.60 3.90
C SER A 100 18.93 22.20 2.44
N TRP A 101 18.34 22.97 1.53
CA TRP A 101 18.54 22.82 0.10
C TRP A 101 18.40 24.13 -0.64
N GLU A 102 19.01 24.20 -1.82
CA GLU A 102 18.90 25.28 -2.77
C GLU A 102 18.44 24.72 -4.13
N VAL A 103 17.60 25.47 -4.83
CA VAL A 103 17.10 25.09 -6.16
C VAL A 103 17.37 26.25 -7.10
N ASN A 104 17.95 26.00 -8.27
CA ASN A 104 18.14 27.04 -9.25
C ASN A 104 16.79 27.47 -9.89
N PRO A 105 16.71 28.68 -10.49
CA PRO A 105 15.45 29.21 -11.04
C PRO A 105 14.79 28.34 -12.11
N THR A 106 15.57 27.50 -12.80
CA THR A 106 15.06 26.59 -13.85
C THR A 106 14.64 25.22 -13.33
N ALA A 107 14.78 24.96 -12.02
CA ALA A 107 14.54 23.65 -11.41
C ALA A 107 15.30 22.50 -12.12
N THR A 108 16.51 22.76 -12.58
CA THR A 108 17.44 21.81 -13.19
C THR A 108 18.61 21.45 -12.31
N GLU A 109 18.81 22.17 -11.19
CA GLU A 109 19.89 21.92 -10.23
C GLU A 109 19.35 22.04 -8.81
N TYR A 110 19.73 21.08 -7.97
CA TYR A 110 19.34 20.99 -6.56
C TYR A 110 20.59 20.72 -5.73
N THR A 111 20.87 21.56 -4.73
CA THR A 111 21.99 21.37 -3.80
C THR A 111 21.44 21.08 -2.42
N PHE A 112 21.82 19.96 -1.81
CA PHE A 112 21.40 19.57 -0.46
C PHE A 112 22.59 19.57 0.50
N ARG A 113 22.38 20.10 1.70
CA ARG A 113 23.31 20.02 2.83
C ARG A 113 22.79 18.98 3.81
N LEU A 114 23.63 18.00 4.11
CA LEU A 114 23.25 16.82 4.89
C LEU A 114 23.55 17.01 6.38
N LYS A 115 22.75 16.36 7.20
CA LYS A 115 22.96 16.27 8.66
C LYS A 115 24.20 15.45 8.96
N LYS A 116 25.06 15.98 9.84
CA LYS A 116 26.29 15.30 10.28
C LYS A 116 25.98 14.14 11.24
N GLY A 117 26.74 13.05 11.13
CA GLY A 117 26.74 11.94 12.09
C GLY A 117 25.62 10.92 11.88
N VAL A 118 24.93 10.98 10.76
CA VAL A 118 23.96 9.96 10.36
C VAL A 118 24.68 8.71 9.88
N THR A 119 24.19 7.53 10.29
CA THR A 119 24.75 6.24 9.88
C THR A 119 23.67 5.29 9.38
N PHE A 120 24.06 4.36 8.54
CA PHE A 120 23.27 3.17 8.23
C PHE A 120 23.33 2.16 9.38
N SER A 121 22.48 1.14 9.33
CA SER A 121 22.40 0.12 10.40
C SER A 121 23.62 -0.79 10.52
N ASP A 122 24.50 -0.81 9.53
CA ASP A 122 25.82 -1.48 9.55
C ASP A 122 26.95 -0.59 10.11
N GLY A 123 26.63 0.64 10.53
CA GLY A 123 27.59 1.63 11.03
C GLY A 123 28.30 2.43 9.94
N SER A 124 28.10 2.15 8.66
CA SER A 124 28.66 2.94 7.57
C SER A 124 28.04 4.35 7.54
N PRO A 125 28.80 5.40 7.14
CA PRO A 125 28.31 6.77 7.15
C PRO A 125 27.24 7.00 6.06
N LEU A 126 26.22 7.79 6.39
CA LEU A 126 25.29 8.37 5.43
C LEU A 126 25.82 9.77 5.09
N ASP A 127 26.66 9.85 4.09
CA ASP A 127 27.33 11.06 3.58
C ASP A 127 26.88 11.41 2.16
N ALA A 128 27.45 12.47 1.60
CA ALA A 128 27.13 12.93 0.27
C ALA A 128 27.45 11.88 -0.82
N ALA A 129 28.47 11.04 -0.63
CA ALA A 129 28.82 9.99 -1.58
C ALA A 129 27.78 8.86 -1.57
N ALA A 130 27.32 8.45 -0.38
CA ALA A 130 26.25 7.47 -0.25
C ALA A 130 24.93 8.00 -0.84
N VAL A 131 24.57 9.25 -0.57
CA VAL A 131 23.38 9.89 -1.13
C VAL A 131 23.47 10.00 -2.65
N ALA A 132 24.61 10.48 -3.20
CA ALA A 132 24.84 10.55 -4.63
C ALA A 132 24.63 9.18 -5.30
N LYS A 133 25.21 8.11 -4.74
CA LYS A 133 25.09 6.76 -5.28
C LYS A 133 23.63 6.25 -5.24
N ASN A 134 22.87 6.54 -4.18
CA ASN A 134 21.45 6.19 -4.12
C ASN A 134 20.71 6.86 -5.29
N TYR A 135 20.83 8.17 -5.45
CA TYR A 135 20.09 8.91 -6.47
C TYR A 135 20.57 8.63 -7.89
N ASP A 136 21.88 8.39 -8.12
CA ASP A 136 22.36 7.92 -9.43
C ASP A 136 21.73 6.57 -9.80
N THR A 137 21.68 5.64 -8.84
CA THR A 137 21.03 4.34 -9.06
C THR A 137 19.52 4.49 -9.27
N TYR A 138 18.86 5.35 -8.52
CA TYR A 138 17.41 5.58 -8.64
C TYR A 138 17.02 6.34 -9.92
N GLY A 139 17.86 7.24 -10.38
CA GLY A 139 17.63 8.04 -11.59
C GLY A 139 18.02 7.34 -12.89
N LEU A 140 19.13 6.58 -12.87
CA LEU A 140 19.72 5.97 -14.08
C LEU A 140 19.51 4.45 -14.14
N GLY A 141 19.22 3.81 -13.02
CA GLY A 141 19.15 2.36 -12.88
C GLY A 141 20.54 1.70 -12.83
N ASN A 142 20.54 0.38 -12.70
CA ASN A 142 21.73 -0.46 -12.88
C ASN A 142 21.34 -1.72 -13.65
N LYS A 143 21.79 -1.81 -14.91
CA LYS A 143 21.40 -2.93 -15.79
C LYS A 143 22.01 -4.25 -15.36
N GLU A 144 23.24 -4.25 -14.86
CA GLU A 144 23.97 -5.46 -14.44
C GLU A 144 23.27 -6.09 -13.23
N LEU A 145 22.86 -5.27 -12.26
CA LEU A 145 22.15 -5.69 -11.05
C LEU A 145 20.62 -5.71 -11.24
N LYS A 146 20.12 -5.40 -12.44
CA LYS A 146 18.69 -5.30 -12.77
C LYS A 146 17.91 -4.31 -11.88
N LEU A 147 18.57 -3.32 -11.29
CA LEU A 147 17.93 -2.32 -10.45
C LEU A 147 17.17 -1.33 -11.33
N PRO A 148 15.83 -1.27 -11.23
CA PRO A 148 15.03 -0.36 -12.03
C PRO A 148 15.17 1.07 -11.54
N VAL A 149 14.86 2.01 -12.44
CA VAL A 149 14.79 3.43 -12.13
C VAL A 149 13.52 3.77 -11.35
N SER A 150 13.59 4.83 -10.55
CA SER A 150 12.44 5.37 -9.82
C SER A 150 11.50 6.13 -10.76
N GLU A 151 10.20 5.95 -10.61
CA GLU A 151 9.19 6.71 -11.37
C GLU A 151 9.08 8.18 -10.92
N VAL A 152 9.59 8.51 -9.72
CA VAL A 152 9.51 9.87 -9.15
C VAL A 152 10.76 10.71 -9.41
N ILE A 153 11.82 10.13 -9.99
CA ILE A 153 13.07 10.83 -10.30
C ILE A 153 13.20 10.89 -11.83
N ASN A 154 12.43 11.79 -12.42
CA ASN A 154 12.40 11.98 -13.87
C ASN A 154 13.45 12.98 -14.34
N ASN A 155 13.90 12.84 -15.60
CA ASN A 155 14.89 13.70 -16.25
C ASN A 155 16.25 13.78 -15.54
N TYR A 156 16.54 12.84 -14.66
CA TYR A 156 17.79 12.79 -13.91
C TYR A 156 18.99 12.70 -14.87
N GLU A 157 20.06 13.44 -14.59
CA GLU A 157 21.28 13.43 -15.36
C GLU A 157 22.44 12.83 -14.58
N ARG A 158 22.80 13.43 -13.45
CA ARG A 158 23.92 13.01 -12.60
C ARG A 158 23.86 13.67 -11.22
N SER A 159 24.66 13.17 -10.31
CA SER A 159 25.00 13.82 -9.05
C SER A 159 26.45 14.35 -9.05
N GLU A 160 26.77 15.20 -8.07
CA GLU A 160 28.10 15.69 -7.77
C GLU A 160 28.28 15.79 -6.26
N VAL A 161 29.33 15.17 -5.74
CA VAL A 161 29.75 15.33 -4.34
C VAL A 161 30.61 16.58 -4.23
N VAL A 162 30.07 17.65 -3.64
CA VAL A 162 30.75 18.92 -3.47
C VAL A 162 31.73 18.85 -2.30
N ASP A 163 31.25 18.27 -1.19
CA ASP A 163 32.02 17.94 0.01
C ASP A 163 31.36 16.78 0.74
N PRO A 164 31.91 16.24 1.86
CA PRO A 164 31.32 15.07 2.54
C PRO A 164 29.88 15.23 2.99
N LEU A 165 29.36 16.46 3.15
CA LEU A 165 27.99 16.73 3.60
C LEU A 165 27.18 17.56 2.58
N THR A 166 27.72 17.81 1.38
CA THR A 166 27.02 18.57 0.34
C THR A 166 26.98 17.79 -0.97
N VAL A 167 25.77 17.51 -1.45
CA VAL A 167 25.51 16.82 -2.72
C VAL A 167 24.68 17.71 -3.64
N LYS A 168 25.02 17.70 -4.92
CA LYS A 168 24.31 18.43 -5.97
C LYS A 168 23.76 17.46 -7.01
N PHE A 169 22.52 17.70 -7.46
CA PHE A 169 21.83 16.91 -8.48
C PHE A 169 21.52 17.75 -9.69
N TYR A 170 21.70 17.17 -10.87
CA TYR A 170 21.48 17.79 -12.17
C TYR A 170 20.42 17.06 -12.97
N PHE A 171 19.61 17.81 -13.70
CA PHE A 171 18.50 17.32 -14.50
C PHE A 171 18.58 17.83 -15.94
N LYS A 172 18.31 16.98 -16.90
CA LYS A 172 18.28 17.29 -18.35
C LYS A 172 17.18 18.29 -18.74
N LYS A 173 16.13 18.39 -17.92
CA LYS A 173 14.97 19.27 -18.10
C LYS A 173 14.45 19.72 -16.73
N PRO A 174 13.69 20.82 -16.66
CA PRO A 174 13.04 21.24 -15.42
C PRO A 174 12.32 20.10 -14.71
N SER A 175 12.61 19.89 -13.43
CA SER A 175 12.07 18.82 -12.60
C SER A 175 11.54 19.37 -11.27
N PRO A 176 10.54 20.26 -11.26
CA PRO A 176 10.05 20.92 -10.05
C PRO A 176 9.47 19.95 -9.01
N GLY A 177 9.04 18.75 -9.42
CA GLY A 177 8.59 17.69 -8.52
C GLY A 177 9.70 16.93 -7.80
N PHE A 178 10.97 17.20 -8.10
CA PHE A 178 12.07 16.43 -7.50
C PHE A 178 12.15 16.60 -5.98
N LEU A 179 11.96 17.82 -5.47
CA LEU A 179 11.98 18.06 -4.02
C LEU A 179 10.92 17.22 -3.30
N GLN A 180 9.72 17.13 -3.87
CA GLN A 180 8.68 16.19 -3.39
C GLN A 180 9.15 14.73 -3.54
N GLY A 181 9.78 14.40 -4.67
CA GLY A 181 10.32 13.07 -4.92
C GLY A 181 11.33 12.61 -3.87
N THR A 182 12.04 13.53 -3.20
CA THR A 182 12.99 13.19 -2.13
C THR A 182 12.33 12.83 -0.79
N SER A 183 11.02 12.98 -0.65
CA SER A 183 10.25 12.67 0.58
C SER A 183 9.45 11.37 0.52
N VAL A 184 9.33 10.75 -0.65
CA VAL A 184 8.49 9.55 -0.83
C VAL A 184 9.23 8.26 -0.49
N ILE A 185 8.49 7.18 -0.27
CA ILE A 185 9.01 5.84 0.07
C ILE A 185 10.07 5.37 -0.95
N GLY A 186 9.82 5.60 -2.24
CA GLY A 186 10.73 5.22 -3.33
C GLY A 186 12.07 5.96 -3.36
N SER A 187 12.31 6.90 -2.44
CA SER A 187 13.56 7.64 -2.26
C SER A 187 14.21 7.36 -0.89
N GLY A 188 13.86 6.25 -0.24
CA GLY A 188 14.51 5.78 0.97
C GLY A 188 16.01 5.59 0.76
N LEU A 189 16.83 5.99 1.75
CA LEU A 189 18.28 5.90 1.67
C LEU A 189 18.76 4.55 2.21
N VAL A 190 19.56 3.85 1.42
CA VAL A 190 20.15 2.56 1.76
C VAL A 190 21.68 2.60 1.59
N SER A 191 22.39 1.71 2.27
CA SER A 191 23.85 1.65 2.23
C SER A 191 24.38 1.24 0.85
N LEU A 192 25.64 1.54 0.59
CA LEU A 192 26.34 1.09 -0.61
C LEU A 192 26.34 -0.43 -0.74
N ALA A 193 26.40 -1.14 0.38
CA ALA A 193 26.34 -2.60 0.42
C ALA A 193 24.97 -3.15 -0.07
N THR A 194 23.89 -2.46 0.24
CA THR A 194 22.56 -2.78 -0.32
C THR A 194 22.50 -2.52 -1.81
N LEU A 195 22.99 -1.35 -2.28
CA LEU A 195 22.99 -0.97 -3.70
C LEU A 195 23.90 -1.83 -4.58
N ALA A 196 24.83 -2.58 -3.99
CA ALA A 196 25.70 -3.53 -4.70
C ALA A 196 25.04 -4.90 -4.93
N ARG A 197 23.81 -5.12 -4.43
CA ARG A 197 23.10 -6.40 -4.58
C ARG A 197 22.20 -6.43 -5.82
N PRO A 198 22.06 -7.60 -6.46
CA PRO A 198 21.08 -7.78 -7.52
C PRO A 198 19.65 -7.53 -7.00
N PHE A 199 18.77 -7.06 -7.90
CA PHE A 199 17.36 -6.77 -7.57
C PHE A 199 16.64 -7.97 -6.91
N GLU A 200 16.90 -9.18 -7.36
CA GLU A 200 16.27 -10.40 -6.88
C GLU A 200 16.61 -10.70 -5.40
N GLU A 201 17.81 -10.31 -4.92
CA GLU A 201 18.18 -10.47 -3.52
C GLU A 201 17.49 -9.49 -2.58
N LEU A 202 17.00 -8.35 -3.09
CA LEU A 202 16.36 -7.31 -2.29
C LEU A 202 14.90 -7.63 -1.93
N GLY A 203 14.44 -8.83 -2.27
CA GLY A 203 13.23 -9.44 -1.72
C GLY A 203 13.42 -9.98 -0.31
N ASP A 204 14.65 -10.29 0.10
CA ASP A 204 15.03 -10.66 1.47
C ASP A 204 15.26 -9.36 2.28
N ALA A 205 14.37 -9.08 3.21
CA ALA A 205 14.39 -7.84 4.00
C ALA A 205 15.67 -7.72 4.85
N THR A 206 16.30 -8.82 5.23
CA THR A 206 17.56 -8.82 6.01
C THR A 206 18.75 -8.27 5.22
N LYS A 207 18.62 -8.16 3.89
CA LYS A 207 19.65 -7.60 3.00
C LYS A 207 19.55 -6.06 2.87
N ILE A 208 18.50 -5.45 3.41
CA ILE A 208 18.28 -4.01 3.32
C ILE A 208 18.92 -3.32 4.52
N ILE A 209 20.02 -2.63 4.26
CA ILE A 209 20.76 -1.85 5.25
C ILE A 209 20.34 -0.38 5.07
N GLY A 210 19.42 0.07 5.88
CA GLY A 210 18.89 1.43 5.85
C GLY A 210 19.35 2.28 7.02
N SER A 211 18.93 3.54 7.04
CA SER A 211 19.26 4.53 8.09
C SER A 211 18.14 4.73 9.12
N GLY A 212 17.01 4.03 8.97
CA GLY A 212 15.78 4.27 9.70
C GLY A 212 15.81 3.88 11.19
N HIS A 213 14.65 4.07 11.83
CA HIS A 213 14.43 3.82 13.27
C HIS A 213 14.57 2.36 13.68
N PHE A 214 14.33 1.44 12.74
CA PHE A 214 14.37 -0.01 12.95
C PHE A 214 15.31 -0.68 11.96
N VAL A 215 15.75 -1.87 12.34
CA VAL A 215 16.55 -2.78 11.53
C VAL A 215 15.83 -4.11 11.44
N VAL A 216 15.83 -4.72 10.26
CA VAL A 216 15.34 -6.10 10.11
C VAL A 216 16.34 -7.05 10.76
N THR A 217 15.90 -7.77 11.76
CA THR A 217 16.75 -8.72 12.52
C THR A 217 16.43 -10.18 12.24
N ALA A 218 15.22 -10.47 11.76
CA ALA A 218 14.81 -11.81 11.34
C ALA A 218 13.71 -11.74 10.29
N GLU A 219 13.69 -12.71 9.39
CA GLU A 219 12.63 -12.93 8.43
C GLU A 219 12.39 -14.41 8.18
N THR A 220 11.12 -14.80 8.15
CA THR A 220 10.63 -16.02 7.50
C THR A 220 9.85 -15.58 6.27
N LEU A 221 10.46 -15.71 5.10
CA LEU A 221 9.95 -15.15 3.84
C LEU A 221 8.47 -15.51 3.62
N GLY A 222 7.67 -14.48 3.35
CA GLY A 222 6.23 -14.61 3.11
C GLY A 222 5.37 -14.89 4.35
N LYS A 223 5.97 -14.98 5.55
CA LYS A 223 5.26 -15.32 6.80
C LYS A 223 5.40 -14.26 7.87
N GLU A 224 6.61 -13.94 8.27
CA GLU A 224 6.87 -13.00 9.37
C GLU A 224 8.19 -12.26 9.21
N LEU A 225 8.24 -11.08 9.80
CA LEU A 225 9.39 -10.19 9.81
C LEU A 225 9.52 -9.55 11.18
N THR A 226 10.72 -9.51 11.72
CA THR A 226 11.04 -8.84 12.99
C THR A 226 11.88 -7.59 12.72
N LEU A 227 11.39 -6.47 13.21
CA LEU A 227 12.07 -5.17 13.17
C LEU A 227 12.48 -4.81 14.59
N THR A 228 13.78 -4.61 14.83
CA THR A 228 14.33 -4.21 16.13
C THR A 228 14.75 -2.75 16.11
N ALA A 229 14.38 -1.99 17.13
CA ALA A 229 14.68 -0.55 17.22
C ALA A 229 16.19 -0.28 17.31
N ARG A 230 16.68 0.64 16.49
CA ARG A 230 18.06 1.12 16.55
C ARG A 230 18.29 1.93 17.83
N LYS A 231 19.32 1.57 18.59
CA LYS A 231 19.67 2.24 19.84
C LYS A 231 20.29 3.62 19.64
N ASP A 232 21.02 3.80 18.54
CA ASP A 232 21.78 4.98 18.15
C ASP A 232 21.00 5.99 17.31
N TYR A 233 19.76 5.72 16.96
CA TYR A 233 18.96 6.62 16.13
C TYR A 233 18.66 7.94 16.83
N ALA A 234 19.05 9.08 16.23
CA ALA A 234 18.89 10.41 16.82
C ALA A 234 18.65 11.53 15.79
N TRP A 235 18.23 11.21 14.57
CA TRP A 235 18.12 12.15 13.45
C TRP A 235 16.75 12.20 12.76
N GLY A 236 15.69 11.94 13.53
CA GLY A 236 14.31 12.08 13.04
C GLY A 236 14.01 13.49 12.48
N PRO A 237 12.91 13.65 11.72
CA PRO A 237 12.52 14.96 11.17
C PRO A 237 12.38 16.01 12.28
N ALA A 238 12.92 17.21 12.05
CA ALA A 238 13.08 18.25 13.08
C ALA A 238 11.75 18.69 13.74
N LYS A 239 10.64 18.65 13.00
CA LYS A 239 9.32 19.03 13.53
C LYS A 239 8.57 17.87 14.21
N HIS A 240 9.13 16.67 14.25
CA HIS A 240 8.53 15.57 15.00
C HIS A 240 8.74 15.75 16.51
N ALA A 241 7.70 15.46 17.27
CA ALA A 241 7.77 15.52 18.74
C ALA A 241 8.78 14.53 19.35
N HIS A 242 9.11 13.45 18.63
CA HIS A 242 10.09 12.46 19.00
C HIS A 242 11.06 12.22 17.84
N GLN A 243 12.35 12.50 18.07
CA GLN A 243 13.39 12.47 17.03
C GLN A 243 14.44 11.37 17.26
N GLY A 244 14.41 10.77 18.44
CA GLY A 244 15.38 9.74 18.87
C GLY A 244 14.93 8.31 18.60
N ARG A 245 15.56 7.39 19.32
CA ARG A 245 15.25 5.96 19.28
C ARG A 245 13.75 5.70 19.38
N ALA A 246 13.22 4.82 18.55
CA ALA A 246 11.82 4.40 18.65
C ALA A 246 11.46 3.94 20.08
N ARG A 247 10.24 4.24 20.53
CA ARG A 247 9.77 3.86 21.86
C ARG A 247 9.56 2.37 22.01
N LEU A 248 9.06 1.70 20.96
CA LEU A 248 8.99 0.25 20.90
C LEU A 248 10.40 -0.35 20.80
N ASP A 249 10.61 -1.51 21.39
CA ASP A 249 11.83 -2.30 21.19
C ASP A 249 11.77 -3.09 19.89
N GLU A 250 10.57 -3.57 19.55
CA GLU A 250 10.38 -4.50 18.43
C GLU A 250 9.02 -4.30 17.75
N ILE A 251 8.97 -4.55 16.46
CA ILE A 251 7.74 -4.77 15.69
C ILE A 251 7.82 -6.15 15.08
N LYS A 252 6.87 -7.01 15.44
CA LYS A 252 6.71 -8.33 14.83
C LYS A 252 5.58 -8.27 13.81
N LEU A 253 5.93 -8.22 12.52
CA LEU A 253 4.98 -8.22 11.42
C LEU A 253 4.69 -9.66 11.02
N ILE A 254 3.41 -10.05 11.00
CA ILE A 254 2.96 -11.41 10.66
C ILE A 254 1.96 -11.31 9.51
N VAL A 255 2.22 -12.08 8.45
CA VAL A 255 1.31 -12.14 7.29
C VAL A 255 0.10 -12.99 7.63
N THR A 256 -1.06 -12.37 7.59
CA THR A 256 -2.35 -12.98 7.95
C THR A 256 -3.39 -12.54 6.91
N PRO A 257 -3.59 -13.31 5.82
CA PRO A 257 -4.43 -12.90 4.70
C PRO A 257 -5.91 -12.73 5.05
N GLU A 258 -6.44 -13.57 5.93
CA GLU A 258 -7.88 -13.62 6.23
C GLU A 258 -8.30 -12.48 7.15
N ASP A 259 -9.26 -11.65 6.71
CA ASP A 259 -9.76 -10.49 7.45
C ASP A 259 -10.31 -10.88 8.82
N SER A 260 -11.09 -11.96 8.88
CA SER A 260 -11.70 -12.44 10.14
C SER A 260 -10.67 -12.86 11.19
N VAL A 261 -9.54 -13.42 10.75
CA VAL A 261 -8.43 -13.82 11.64
C VAL A 261 -7.74 -12.57 12.20
N ARG A 262 -7.45 -11.57 11.34
CA ARG A 262 -6.84 -10.30 11.80
C ARG A 262 -7.74 -9.58 12.80
N ILE A 263 -9.03 -9.45 12.49
CA ILE A 263 -10.02 -8.82 13.39
C ILE A 263 -10.12 -9.59 14.70
N GLY A 264 -10.19 -10.93 14.64
CA GLY A 264 -10.24 -11.77 15.84
C GLY A 264 -9.03 -11.60 16.74
N ALA A 265 -7.82 -11.58 16.16
CA ALA A 265 -6.57 -11.37 16.89
C ALA A 265 -6.48 -9.96 17.53
N LEU A 266 -6.95 -8.92 16.85
CA LEU A 266 -7.03 -7.57 17.41
C LEU A 266 -7.98 -7.54 18.62
N LEU A 267 -9.21 -8.05 18.45
CA LEU A 267 -10.23 -7.98 19.49
C LEU A 267 -9.92 -8.85 20.73
N SER A 268 -9.09 -9.90 20.56
CA SER A 268 -8.60 -10.74 21.67
C SER A 268 -7.31 -10.23 22.32
N GLY A 269 -6.73 -9.13 21.79
CA GLY A 269 -5.46 -8.59 22.30
C GLY A 269 -4.21 -9.38 21.88
N GLN A 270 -4.33 -10.34 20.93
CA GLN A 270 -3.18 -11.06 20.37
C GLN A 270 -2.38 -10.20 19.39
N ALA A 271 -3.00 -9.20 18.79
CA ALA A 271 -2.36 -8.20 17.95
C ALA A 271 -2.65 -6.80 18.47
N GLY A 272 -1.63 -5.93 18.44
CA GLY A 272 -1.77 -4.52 18.81
C GLY A 272 -2.12 -3.61 17.63
N PHE A 273 -1.86 -4.07 16.41
CA PHE A 273 -2.15 -3.34 15.18
C PHE A 273 -2.48 -4.32 14.05
N ILE A 274 -3.47 -3.98 13.25
CA ILE A 274 -3.79 -4.74 12.04
C ILE A 274 -3.94 -3.82 10.85
N ARG A 275 -3.54 -4.29 9.69
CA ARG A 275 -3.82 -3.61 8.44
C ARG A 275 -5.17 -4.05 7.90
N GLN A 276 -5.89 -3.09 7.32
CA GLN A 276 -7.11 -3.31 6.58
C GLN A 276 -8.27 -3.82 7.46
N VAL A 277 -9.02 -2.88 8.01
CA VAL A 277 -10.34 -3.14 8.58
C VAL A 277 -11.35 -2.92 7.46
N GLN A 278 -12.12 -3.94 7.11
CA GLN A 278 -13.16 -3.82 6.10
C GLN A 278 -14.32 -2.97 6.61
N ALA A 279 -15.02 -2.28 5.71
CA ALA A 279 -16.09 -1.36 6.06
C ALA A 279 -17.16 -1.99 6.96
N TYR A 280 -17.49 -3.26 6.75
CA TYR A 280 -18.48 -4.00 7.55
C TYR A 280 -17.98 -4.39 8.97
N ASP A 281 -16.65 -4.39 9.21
CA ASP A 281 -16.07 -4.67 10.53
C ASP A 281 -15.76 -3.40 11.33
N GLU A 282 -15.77 -2.21 10.71
CA GLU A 282 -15.39 -0.95 11.36
C GLU A 282 -16.19 -0.71 12.65
N LYS A 283 -17.52 -0.90 12.59
CA LYS A 283 -18.38 -0.72 13.77
C LYS A 283 -17.98 -1.64 14.91
N ARG A 284 -17.69 -2.91 14.63
CA ARG A 284 -17.29 -3.90 15.63
C ARG A 284 -15.97 -3.51 16.32
N VAL A 285 -15.01 -2.99 15.55
CA VAL A 285 -13.71 -2.53 16.05
C VAL A 285 -13.88 -1.29 16.95
N LEU A 286 -14.68 -0.32 16.49
CA LEU A 286 -14.95 0.92 17.25
C LEU A 286 -15.74 0.67 18.54
N ASP A 287 -16.72 -0.24 18.53
CA ASP A 287 -17.50 -0.62 19.73
C ASP A 287 -16.60 -1.19 20.84
N GLN A 288 -15.50 -1.85 20.48
CA GLN A 288 -14.48 -2.39 21.39
C GLN A 288 -13.39 -1.35 21.76
N LYS A 289 -13.61 -0.07 21.43
CA LYS A 289 -12.71 1.06 21.77
C LYS A 289 -11.36 1.05 21.06
N PHE A 290 -11.19 0.30 19.98
CA PHE A 290 -10.02 0.43 19.12
C PHE A 290 -10.14 1.66 18.22
N ALA A 291 -9.00 2.26 17.88
CA ALA A 291 -8.94 3.37 16.95
C ALA A 291 -8.79 2.88 15.50
N ILE A 292 -9.46 3.54 14.56
CA ILE A 292 -9.28 3.34 13.12
C ILE A 292 -8.56 4.54 12.54
N TYR A 293 -7.44 4.31 11.88
CA TYR A 293 -6.67 5.34 11.16
C TYR A 293 -6.92 5.18 9.66
N ALA A 294 -7.73 6.04 9.09
CA ALA A 294 -8.15 6.01 7.69
C ALA A 294 -7.78 7.31 6.94
N PRO A 295 -6.49 7.59 6.72
CA PRO A 295 -6.09 8.77 5.97
C PRO A 295 -6.51 8.64 4.50
N SER A 296 -7.06 9.70 3.94
CA SER A 296 -7.40 9.75 2.52
C SER A 296 -6.16 9.69 1.63
N THR A 297 -6.24 8.96 0.53
CA THR A 297 -5.26 9.01 -0.57
C THR A 297 -5.16 10.43 -1.10
N ARG A 298 -3.97 10.87 -1.48
CA ARG A 298 -3.70 12.23 -1.97
C ARG A 298 -3.26 12.30 -3.43
N GLY A 299 -3.32 11.19 -4.13
CA GLY A 299 -2.92 11.09 -5.53
C GLY A 299 -4.09 10.78 -6.45
N VAL A 300 -3.87 9.88 -7.39
CA VAL A 300 -4.92 9.34 -8.27
C VAL A 300 -5.83 8.41 -7.48
N ASN A 301 -7.12 8.69 -7.55
CA ASN A 301 -8.14 7.92 -6.86
C ASN A 301 -8.15 6.45 -7.28
N ASN A 302 -8.67 5.59 -6.41
CA ASN A 302 -9.02 4.23 -6.77
C ASN A 302 -10.02 4.26 -7.94
N SER A 303 -9.66 3.66 -9.05
CA SER A 303 -10.37 3.80 -10.32
C SER A 303 -10.24 2.55 -11.19
N VAL A 304 -11.08 2.50 -12.19
CA VAL A 304 -10.99 1.58 -13.32
C VAL A 304 -10.42 2.35 -14.51
N VAL A 305 -9.28 1.93 -15.01
CA VAL A 305 -8.55 2.59 -16.10
C VAL A 305 -8.76 1.78 -17.39
N PHE A 306 -9.07 2.46 -18.48
CA PHE A 306 -9.14 1.86 -19.81
C PHE A 306 -7.78 1.91 -20.50
N ARG A 307 -7.53 0.92 -21.34
CA ARG A 307 -6.30 0.79 -22.15
C ARG A 307 -6.65 1.06 -23.63
N PRO A 308 -6.48 2.30 -24.12
CA PRO A 308 -6.94 2.70 -25.45
C PRO A 308 -6.27 2.00 -26.64
N ASP A 309 -5.18 1.28 -26.41
CA ASP A 309 -4.52 0.40 -27.39
C ASP A 309 -5.30 -0.90 -27.66
N ASN A 310 -6.29 -1.25 -26.81
CA ASN A 310 -7.24 -2.31 -27.11
C ASN A 310 -8.39 -1.77 -28.00
N ALA A 311 -8.66 -2.46 -29.09
CA ALA A 311 -9.63 -2.06 -30.10
C ALA A 311 -11.06 -1.85 -29.53
N LEU A 312 -11.47 -2.59 -28.50
CA LEU A 312 -12.81 -2.50 -27.90
C LEU A 312 -13.02 -1.19 -27.14
N VAL A 313 -11.96 -0.60 -26.61
CA VAL A 313 -12.01 0.65 -25.81
C VAL A 313 -11.20 1.79 -26.44
N ALA A 314 -10.70 1.62 -27.68
CA ALA A 314 -9.97 2.66 -28.42
C ALA A 314 -10.86 3.88 -28.70
N ASP A 315 -12.13 3.69 -29.01
CA ASP A 315 -13.08 4.78 -29.23
C ASP A 315 -13.39 5.48 -27.89
N VAL A 316 -13.16 6.80 -27.87
CA VAL A 316 -13.45 7.64 -26.70
C VAL A 316 -14.94 7.64 -26.33
N LYS A 317 -15.85 7.40 -27.28
CA LYS A 317 -17.29 7.32 -27.00
C LYS A 317 -17.60 6.07 -26.17
N VAL A 318 -16.95 4.93 -26.45
CA VAL A 318 -17.09 3.72 -25.61
C VAL A 318 -16.60 3.97 -24.21
N ARG A 319 -15.42 4.57 -24.03
CA ARG A 319 -14.90 4.91 -22.68
C ARG A 319 -15.82 5.86 -21.91
N LYS A 320 -16.34 6.90 -22.57
CA LYS A 320 -17.32 7.83 -21.98
C LYS A 320 -18.64 7.13 -21.63
N ALA A 321 -19.11 6.24 -22.50
CA ALA A 321 -20.31 5.46 -22.25
C ALA A 321 -20.17 4.60 -20.98
N LEU A 322 -19.05 3.89 -20.83
CA LEU A 322 -18.78 3.06 -19.66
C LEU A 322 -18.63 3.89 -18.37
N LEU A 323 -18.03 5.08 -18.49
CA LEU A 323 -18.00 6.03 -17.38
C LEU A 323 -19.42 6.42 -16.92
N HIS A 324 -20.29 6.84 -17.87
CA HIS A 324 -21.67 7.19 -17.56
C HIS A 324 -22.54 5.98 -17.16
N ALA A 325 -22.18 4.77 -17.55
CA ALA A 325 -22.85 3.54 -17.10
C ALA A 325 -22.48 3.14 -15.68
N THR A 326 -21.47 3.77 -15.06
CA THR A 326 -20.95 3.41 -13.74
C THR A 326 -21.55 4.31 -12.66
N ASN A 327 -22.42 3.77 -11.81
CA ASN A 327 -22.98 4.45 -10.64
C ASN A 327 -22.04 4.32 -9.44
N THR A 328 -21.03 5.18 -9.39
CA THR A 328 -20.03 5.18 -8.30
C THR A 328 -20.64 5.46 -6.94
N LYS A 329 -21.72 6.24 -6.87
CA LYS A 329 -22.44 6.51 -5.61
C LYS A 329 -23.04 5.22 -5.04
N GLU A 330 -23.70 4.43 -5.87
CA GLU A 330 -24.27 3.13 -5.48
C GLU A 330 -23.16 2.18 -4.97
N ILE A 331 -22.02 2.10 -5.69
CA ILE A 331 -20.89 1.26 -5.30
C ILE A 331 -20.37 1.67 -3.92
N VAL A 332 -20.12 2.96 -3.70
CA VAL A 332 -19.59 3.47 -2.42
C VAL A 332 -20.58 3.21 -1.29
N GLN A 333 -21.88 3.46 -1.50
CA GLN A 333 -22.90 3.27 -0.48
C GLN A 333 -23.14 1.79 -0.14
N THR A 334 -22.92 0.88 -1.10
CA THR A 334 -23.14 -0.56 -0.91
C THR A 334 -21.97 -1.26 -0.23
N LEU A 335 -20.74 -0.89 -0.60
CA LEU A 335 -19.55 -1.65 -0.22
C LEU A 335 -18.67 -0.97 0.83
N PHE A 336 -18.79 0.35 1.00
CA PHE A 336 -17.82 1.12 1.77
C PHE A 336 -18.48 1.93 2.89
N SER A 337 -17.67 2.38 3.83
CA SER A 337 -18.06 3.26 4.93
C SER A 337 -17.81 4.73 4.60
N THR A 338 -18.11 5.61 5.55
CA THR A 338 -17.82 7.05 5.48
C THR A 338 -16.31 7.36 5.41
N ASN A 339 -15.46 6.40 5.73
CA ASN A 339 -14.00 6.51 5.56
C ASN A 339 -13.56 6.46 4.07
N TYR A 340 -14.48 6.13 3.17
CA TYR A 340 -14.25 6.04 1.73
C TYR A 340 -15.11 7.07 0.98
N PRO A 341 -14.67 8.33 0.87
CA PRO A 341 -15.44 9.35 0.16
C PRO A 341 -15.53 9.02 -1.33
N GLN A 342 -16.69 9.31 -1.94
CA GLN A 342 -16.86 9.15 -3.38
C GLN A 342 -15.90 10.08 -4.14
N ALA A 343 -15.19 9.53 -5.12
CA ALA A 343 -14.33 10.31 -6.01
C ALA A 343 -15.16 11.26 -6.90
N THR A 344 -14.74 12.51 -6.94
CA THR A 344 -15.36 13.57 -7.75
C THR A 344 -14.40 14.16 -8.78
N SER A 345 -13.21 13.56 -8.93
CA SER A 345 -12.19 13.90 -9.90
C SER A 345 -11.29 12.67 -10.13
N VAL A 346 -10.35 12.78 -11.06
CA VAL A 346 -9.29 11.77 -11.27
C VAL A 346 -8.29 11.73 -10.12
N ILE A 347 -8.09 12.86 -9.45
CA ILE A 347 -7.26 12.96 -8.24
C ILE A 347 -8.12 13.18 -7.00
N ALA A 348 -7.58 12.83 -5.85
CA ALA A 348 -8.25 12.96 -4.57
C ALA A 348 -8.59 14.42 -4.25
N SER A 349 -9.68 14.65 -3.52
CA SER A 349 -10.11 16.00 -3.12
C SER A 349 -9.08 16.73 -2.23
N THR A 350 -8.17 15.97 -1.62
CA THR A 350 -7.07 16.48 -0.79
C THR A 350 -5.76 16.69 -1.57
N ALA A 351 -5.74 16.39 -2.89
CA ALA A 351 -4.55 16.55 -3.72
C ALA A 351 -4.39 17.98 -4.22
N LEU A 352 -3.16 18.42 -4.43
CA LEU A 352 -2.86 19.69 -5.09
C LEU A 352 -3.41 19.69 -6.52
N GLY A 353 -4.07 20.77 -6.91
CA GLY A 353 -4.67 20.91 -8.24
C GLY A 353 -6.01 20.18 -8.42
N TYR A 354 -6.63 19.72 -7.33
CA TYR A 354 -7.97 19.15 -7.38
C TYR A 354 -8.99 20.12 -7.95
N VAL A 355 -9.82 19.61 -8.86
CA VAL A 355 -11.00 20.30 -9.40
C VAL A 355 -12.18 19.33 -9.35
N ASN A 356 -13.31 19.75 -8.83
CA ASN A 356 -14.52 18.92 -8.81
C ASN A 356 -15.07 18.75 -10.23
N LEU A 357 -15.11 17.53 -10.70
CA LEU A 357 -15.59 17.12 -12.03
C LEU A 357 -16.86 16.27 -11.96
N SER A 358 -17.55 16.24 -10.83
CA SER A 358 -18.73 15.38 -10.60
C SER A 358 -19.82 15.55 -11.67
N THR A 359 -20.02 16.77 -12.20
CA THR A 359 -20.96 17.05 -13.30
C THR A 359 -20.57 16.41 -14.63
N LYS A 360 -19.27 16.14 -14.83
CA LYS A 360 -18.74 15.49 -16.06
C LYS A 360 -18.62 13.97 -15.92
N LEU A 361 -18.48 13.49 -14.68
CA LEU A 361 -18.23 12.09 -14.34
C LEU A 361 -19.49 11.38 -13.80
N GLY A 362 -20.66 12.05 -13.88
CA GLY A 362 -21.90 11.53 -13.29
C GLY A 362 -22.47 10.32 -14.03
N TYR A 363 -23.16 9.46 -13.27
CA TYR A 363 -23.93 8.35 -13.81
C TYR A 363 -25.09 8.87 -14.65
N ASP A 364 -25.22 8.35 -15.88
CA ASP A 364 -26.30 8.64 -16.81
C ASP A 364 -26.43 7.45 -17.79
N GLU A 365 -27.35 6.52 -17.49
CA GLU A 365 -27.51 5.31 -18.29
C GLU A 365 -28.03 5.63 -19.69
N ALA A 366 -28.91 6.62 -19.84
CA ALA A 366 -29.45 7.01 -21.14
C ALA A 366 -28.35 7.54 -22.07
N LYS A 367 -27.48 8.39 -21.53
CA LYS A 367 -26.31 8.90 -22.25
C LYS A 367 -25.30 7.80 -22.57
N ALA A 368 -25.10 6.83 -21.66
CA ALA A 368 -24.25 5.69 -21.93
C ALA A 368 -24.75 4.87 -23.14
N ARG A 369 -26.05 4.58 -23.18
CA ARG A 369 -26.68 3.89 -24.34
C ARG A 369 -26.52 4.68 -25.63
N GLN A 370 -26.79 5.98 -25.61
CA GLN A 370 -26.62 6.85 -26.76
C GLN A 370 -25.17 6.82 -27.30
N LEU A 371 -24.18 6.96 -26.43
CA LEU A 371 -22.77 6.97 -26.83
C LEU A 371 -22.32 5.62 -27.42
N LEU A 372 -22.83 4.49 -26.91
CA LEU A 372 -22.59 3.17 -27.49
C LEU A 372 -23.21 3.05 -28.89
N ASP A 373 -24.45 3.54 -29.06
CA ASP A 373 -25.12 3.58 -30.35
C ASP A 373 -24.36 4.43 -31.37
N GLU A 374 -23.88 5.61 -30.96
CA GLU A 374 -23.06 6.50 -31.79
C GLU A 374 -21.69 5.90 -32.15
N ALA A 375 -21.13 5.04 -31.29
CA ALA A 375 -19.88 4.31 -31.54
C ALA A 375 -20.08 3.09 -32.46
N GLY A 376 -21.33 2.84 -32.89
CA GLY A 376 -21.68 1.72 -33.78
C GLY A 376 -21.96 0.41 -33.06
N TRP A 377 -21.95 0.40 -31.72
CA TRP A 377 -22.30 -0.79 -30.93
C TRP A 377 -23.81 -0.90 -30.75
N LYS A 378 -24.48 -1.82 -31.43
CA LYS A 378 -25.93 -2.02 -31.39
C LYS A 378 -26.31 -3.18 -30.47
N LEU A 379 -27.52 -3.14 -29.87
CA LEU A 379 -28.03 -4.28 -29.13
C LEU A 379 -28.41 -5.41 -30.09
N ASN A 380 -27.89 -6.61 -29.84
CA ASN A 380 -28.29 -7.82 -30.53
C ASN A 380 -29.54 -8.45 -29.86
N ALA A 381 -30.06 -9.54 -30.42
CA ALA A 381 -31.25 -10.23 -29.89
C ALA A 381 -31.10 -10.73 -28.45
N ASN A 382 -29.87 -10.92 -27.97
CA ASN A 382 -29.56 -11.35 -26.61
C ASN A 382 -29.37 -10.19 -25.63
N GLY A 383 -29.61 -8.93 -26.07
CA GLY A 383 -29.43 -7.74 -25.26
C GLY A 383 -27.96 -7.37 -25.04
N ARG A 384 -27.04 -7.87 -25.89
CA ARG A 384 -25.60 -7.55 -25.85
C ARG A 384 -25.27 -6.51 -26.92
N ARG A 385 -24.29 -5.65 -26.62
CA ARG A 385 -23.73 -4.72 -27.58
C ARG A 385 -22.82 -5.46 -28.56
N GLU A 386 -23.10 -5.32 -29.85
CA GLU A 386 -22.39 -5.98 -30.95
C GLU A 386 -22.04 -4.98 -32.03
N LYS A 387 -20.86 -5.16 -32.63
CA LYS A 387 -20.39 -4.40 -33.78
C LYS A 387 -19.54 -5.34 -34.66
N ASP A 388 -19.82 -5.36 -35.97
CA ASP A 388 -19.11 -6.18 -36.94
C ASP A 388 -19.05 -7.68 -36.54
N GLY A 389 -20.16 -8.20 -35.97
CA GLY A 389 -20.28 -9.59 -35.52
C GLY A 389 -19.52 -9.94 -34.24
N LYS A 390 -18.99 -8.93 -33.54
CA LYS A 390 -18.28 -9.13 -32.26
C LYS A 390 -19.03 -8.45 -31.10
N GLU A 391 -19.27 -9.18 -30.02
CA GLU A 391 -19.84 -8.62 -28.79
C GLU A 391 -18.81 -7.75 -28.04
N LEU A 392 -19.29 -6.71 -27.36
CA LEU A 392 -18.46 -5.86 -26.48
C LEU A 392 -18.28 -6.58 -25.13
N VAL A 393 -17.24 -7.41 -25.07
CA VAL A 393 -16.85 -8.19 -23.88
C VAL A 393 -15.49 -7.70 -23.41
N LEU A 394 -15.44 -7.14 -22.22
CA LEU A 394 -14.24 -6.64 -21.57
C LEU A 394 -13.78 -7.58 -20.46
N ALA A 395 -12.54 -7.48 -20.04
CA ALA A 395 -11.99 -8.24 -18.94
C ALA A 395 -11.13 -7.35 -18.03
N ALA A 396 -11.19 -7.63 -16.72
CA ALA A 396 -10.35 -7.01 -15.72
C ALA A 396 -9.96 -8.02 -14.64
N TYR A 397 -8.71 -8.03 -14.22
CA TYR A 397 -8.31 -8.75 -13.01
C TYR A 397 -8.69 -7.96 -11.76
N GLU A 398 -9.09 -8.68 -10.72
CA GLU A 398 -9.14 -8.09 -9.38
C GLU A 398 -7.75 -7.63 -8.96
N SER A 399 -7.67 -6.50 -8.28
CA SER A 399 -6.41 -5.93 -7.79
C SER A 399 -6.32 -6.07 -6.29
N LEU A 400 -5.49 -6.97 -5.83
CA LEU A 400 -5.00 -6.94 -4.47
C LEU A 400 -3.87 -5.92 -4.39
N PRO A 401 -3.84 -5.09 -3.41
CA PRO A 401 -4.52 -5.10 -2.11
C PRO A 401 -5.69 -4.10 -1.98
N GLN A 402 -6.31 -3.69 -3.06
CA GLN A 402 -7.39 -2.71 -2.98
C GLN A 402 -8.60 -3.31 -2.24
N PRO A 403 -9.12 -2.62 -1.19
CA PRO A 403 -10.26 -3.11 -0.43
C PRO A 403 -11.46 -3.36 -1.34
N GLN A 404 -12.11 -4.50 -1.16
CA GLN A 404 -13.33 -4.89 -1.87
C GLN A 404 -13.28 -4.68 -3.39
N ASN A 405 -12.10 -4.86 -4.00
CA ASN A 405 -11.93 -4.62 -5.43
C ASN A 405 -12.71 -5.62 -6.27
N LYS A 406 -12.79 -6.88 -5.85
CA LYS A 406 -13.59 -7.92 -6.50
C LYS A 406 -15.07 -7.55 -6.53
N GLU A 407 -15.63 -7.21 -5.37
CA GLU A 407 -17.02 -6.81 -5.20
C GLU A 407 -17.33 -5.54 -5.99
N THR A 408 -16.40 -4.59 -5.99
CA THR A 408 -16.49 -3.37 -6.81
C THR A 408 -16.57 -3.71 -8.30
N LEU A 409 -15.69 -4.56 -8.82
CA LEU A 409 -15.72 -4.97 -10.23
C LEU A 409 -16.98 -5.76 -10.56
N GLN A 410 -17.51 -6.57 -9.64
CA GLN A 410 -18.77 -7.29 -9.83
C GLN A 410 -19.97 -6.33 -9.93
N LEU A 411 -20.03 -5.27 -9.10
CA LEU A 411 -21.06 -4.23 -9.24
C LEU A 411 -20.90 -3.45 -10.55
N VAL A 412 -19.69 -3.10 -10.94
CA VAL A 412 -19.42 -2.47 -12.26
C VAL A 412 -19.90 -3.38 -13.38
N ALA A 413 -19.64 -4.68 -13.32
CA ALA A 413 -20.08 -5.64 -14.34
C ALA A 413 -21.62 -5.70 -14.42
N GLN A 414 -22.33 -5.69 -13.28
CA GLN A 414 -23.80 -5.64 -13.23
C GLN A 414 -24.33 -4.33 -13.84
N GLN A 415 -23.72 -3.21 -13.53
CA GLN A 415 -24.12 -1.90 -14.05
C GLN A 415 -23.89 -1.82 -15.56
N TRP A 416 -22.73 -2.27 -16.07
CA TRP A 416 -22.44 -2.28 -17.51
C TRP A 416 -23.34 -3.25 -18.27
N ALA A 417 -23.76 -4.36 -17.64
CA ALA A 417 -24.72 -5.28 -18.24
C ALA A 417 -26.08 -4.63 -18.55
N LYS A 418 -26.51 -3.61 -17.75
CA LYS A 418 -27.74 -2.84 -18.01
C LYS A 418 -27.70 -2.11 -19.37
N VAL A 419 -26.51 -1.72 -19.82
CA VAL A 419 -26.33 -1.09 -21.13
C VAL A 419 -25.86 -2.06 -22.23
N GLY A 420 -25.84 -3.37 -21.95
CA GLY A 420 -25.51 -4.43 -22.90
C GLY A 420 -24.02 -4.78 -23.00
N VAL A 421 -23.16 -4.25 -22.11
CA VAL A 421 -21.72 -4.54 -22.10
C VAL A 421 -21.40 -5.61 -21.06
N LYS A 422 -20.57 -6.59 -21.44
CA LYS A 422 -20.12 -7.64 -20.52
C LYS A 422 -18.74 -7.30 -19.96
N LEU A 423 -18.56 -7.41 -18.65
CA LEU A 423 -17.26 -7.38 -17.99
C LEU A 423 -17.00 -8.73 -17.32
N ASN A 424 -15.95 -9.42 -17.74
CA ASN A 424 -15.44 -10.62 -17.08
C ASN A 424 -14.46 -10.20 -15.97
N VAL A 425 -14.81 -10.50 -14.72
CA VAL A 425 -13.92 -10.32 -13.58
C VAL A 425 -13.06 -11.57 -13.45
N LEU A 426 -11.76 -11.41 -13.66
CA LEU A 426 -10.79 -12.50 -13.68
C LEU A 426 -10.16 -12.64 -12.31
N ALA A 427 -10.09 -13.88 -11.81
CA ALA A 427 -9.29 -14.26 -10.66
C ALA A 427 -8.05 -15.01 -11.14
N GLY A 428 -6.91 -14.82 -10.47
CA GLY A 428 -5.68 -15.51 -10.81
C GLY A 428 -4.60 -15.30 -9.73
N ASP A 429 -3.61 -16.17 -9.75
CA ASP A 429 -2.41 -15.98 -8.93
C ASP A 429 -1.64 -14.72 -9.37
N SER A 430 -0.74 -14.22 -8.51
CA SER A 430 -0.01 -12.98 -8.79
C SER A 430 0.92 -13.08 -10.01
N GLY A 431 1.39 -14.27 -10.36
CA GLY A 431 2.23 -14.50 -11.54
C GLY A 431 1.44 -14.36 -12.84
N SER A 432 0.38 -15.13 -13.00
CA SER A 432 -0.54 -15.05 -14.17
C SER A 432 -1.08 -13.64 -14.34
N ARG A 433 -1.51 -13.02 -13.25
CA ARG A 433 -2.03 -11.66 -13.23
C ARG A 433 -1.00 -10.64 -13.70
N THR A 434 0.24 -10.75 -13.25
CA THR A 434 1.33 -9.85 -13.66
C THR A 434 1.59 -9.97 -15.15
N VAL A 435 1.67 -11.18 -15.69
CA VAL A 435 1.90 -11.41 -17.11
C VAL A 435 0.73 -10.90 -17.96
N ASP A 436 -0.50 -11.28 -17.64
CA ASP A 436 -1.67 -10.92 -18.42
C ASP A 436 -2.01 -9.42 -18.33
N SER A 437 -1.70 -8.76 -17.20
CA SER A 437 -1.88 -7.32 -17.06
C SER A 437 -0.94 -6.50 -17.97
N LEU A 438 0.13 -7.11 -18.50
CA LEU A 438 0.99 -6.47 -19.50
C LEU A 438 0.38 -6.49 -20.91
N ASP A 439 -0.62 -7.34 -21.13
CA ASP A 439 -1.27 -7.53 -22.43
C ASP A 439 -2.62 -6.79 -22.46
N PRO A 440 -2.73 -5.67 -23.22
CA PRO A 440 -3.98 -4.92 -23.32
C PRO A 440 -5.11 -5.70 -23.98
N GLU A 441 -4.80 -6.69 -24.83
CA GLU A 441 -5.82 -7.53 -25.43
C GLU A 441 -6.51 -8.46 -24.41
N LYS A 442 -5.76 -8.90 -23.41
CA LYS A 442 -6.30 -9.72 -22.33
C LYS A 442 -7.00 -8.90 -21.25
N THR A 443 -6.50 -7.70 -20.97
CA THR A 443 -6.98 -6.82 -19.89
C THR A 443 -7.19 -5.40 -20.38
N PRO A 444 -8.23 -5.15 -21.21
CA PRO A 444 -8.56 -3.81 -21.71
C PRO A 444 -8.96 -2.83 -20.59
N VAL A 445 -9.25 -3.35 -19.42
CA VAL A 445 -9.66 -2.63 -18.23
C VAL A 445 -8.79 -3.06 -17.05
N ALA A 446 -8.23 -2.11 -16.32
CA ALA A 446 -7.36 -2.36 -15.18
C ALA A 446 -7.75 -1.49 -13.98
N PRO A 447 -7.86 -2.06 -12.77
CA PRO A 447 -7.91 -1.26 -11.56
C PRO A 447 -6.59 -0.51 -11.35
N GLY A 448 -6.68 0.73 -10.91
CA GLY A 448 -5.50 1.57 -10.69
C GLY A 448 -5.69 2.58 -9.55
N MET A 449 -4.61 2.86 -8.85
CA MET A 449 -4.52 3.85 -7.80
C MET A 449 -3.06 4.29 -7.65
N VAL A 450 -2.81 5.57 -7.40
CA VAL A 450 -1.45 6.06 -7.05
C VAL A 450 -1.53 7.01 -5.87
N GLY A 451 -0.97 6.63 -4.74
CA GLY A 451 -1.11 7.32 -3.46
C GLY A 451 -0.15 8.51 -3.22
N ARG A 452 0.56 9.01 -4.23
CA ARG A 452 1.49 10.15 -4.08
C ARG A 452 0.75 11.48 -4.01
N ALA A 453 1.32 12.42 -3.25
CA ALA A 453 0.75 13.75 -3.03
C ALA A 453 1.32 14.84 -3.96
N ASP A 454 2.14 14.49 -4.93
CA ASP A 454 2.74 15.44 -5.86
C ASP A 454 1.84 15.76 -7.06
N PRO A 455 1.96 16.97 -7.65
CA PRO A 455 1.13 17.35 -8.81
C PRO A 455 1.40 16.48 -10.06
N ASP A 456 2.59 15.86 -10.17
CA ASP A 456 2.98 15.00 -11.28
C ASP A 456 2.38 13.58 -11.17
N VAL A 457 1.69 13.27 -10.07
CA VAL A 457 1.07 11.96 -9.86
C VAL A 457 0.12 11.54 -11.00
N ILE A 458 -0.51 12.51 -11.63
CA ILE A 458 -1.37 12.26 -12.81
C ILE A 458 -0.61 11.55 -13.94
N LYS A 459 0.67 11.88 -14.12
CA LYS A 459 1.51 11.25 -15.14
C LYS A 459 1.66 9.75 -14.94
N SER A 460 1.61 9.28 -13.70
CA SER A 460 1.74 7.85 -13.39
C SER A 460 0.70 6.99 -14.10
N ASN A 461 -0.52 7.51 -14.30
CA ASN A 461 -1.62 6.76 -14.93
C ASN A 461 -1.98 7.24 -16.34
N TYR A 462 -1.65 8.50 -16.69
CA TYR A 462 -2.21 9.13 -17.90
C TYR A 462 -1.17 9.67 -18.88
N TYR A 463 0.13 9.61 -18.57
CA TYR A 463 1.17 10.08 -19.48
C TYR A 463 1.84 8.88 -20.17
N PRO A 464 1.75 8.78 -21.54
CA PRO A 464 2.13 7.59 -22.28
C PRO A 464 3.60 7.18 -22.13
N THR A 465 4.49 8.15 -21.96
CA THR A 465 5.94 7.91 -21.81
C THR A 465 6.38 7.73 -20.37
N ASN A 466 5.46 7.74 -19.42
CA ASN A 466 5.77 7.43 -18.02
C ASN A 466 6.01 5.93 -17.86
N ARG A 467 6.75 5.55 -16.81
CA ARG A 467 7.15 4.17 -16.51
C ARG A 467 6.02 3.28 -15.98
N ASN A 468 4.80 3.78 -15.95
CA ASN A 468 3.65 2.95 -15.61
C ASN A 468 3.44 1.88 -16.67
N VAL A 469 3.58 0.63 -16.28
CA VAL A 469 3.49 -0.54 -17.15
C VAL A 469 2.16 -0.60 -17.91
N LEU A 470 1.08 -0.12 -17.31
CA LEU A 470 -0.25 -0.13 -17.92
C LEU A 470 -0.36 0.84 -19.11
N LEU A 471 0.44 1.90 -19.11
CA LEU A 471 0.40 2.95 -20.15
C LEU A 471 1.60 2.95 -21.08
N GLN A 472 2.68 2.26 -20.78
CA GLN A 472 3.89 2.20 -21.62
C GLN A 472 3.67 1.60 -23.01
N ARG A 473 2.50 1.02 -23.28
CA ARG A 473 2.13 0.38 -24.56
C ARG A 473 1.11 1.17 -25.36
N VAL A 474 0.82 2.39 -24.95
CA VAL A 474 -0.21 3.25 -25.60
C VAL A 474 0.40 4.14 -26.69
N VAL A 475 1.68 4.02 -26.98
CA VAL A 475 2.37 4.83 -28.02
C VAL A 475 2.65 4.00 -29.24
#